data_9ef7812aa76ac003be80fc937c4ff321
#
_entry.id   9ef7812aa76ac003be80fc937c4ff321
#
_cell.length_a   1.000
_cell.length_b   1.000
_cell.length_c   1.000
_cell.angle_alpha   90.00
_cell.angle_beta   90.00
_cell.angle_gamma   90.00
#
_symmetry.space_group_name_H-M   'P 1'
#
loop_
_entity.id
_entity.type
_entity.pdbx_description
1 polymer ?
#
loop_
_entity_poly.entity_id
_entity_poly.type
_entity_poly.pdbx_seq_one_letter_code
_entity_poly.pdbx_strand_id
1 'polypeptide(L)' 'MSILNNKISTALATLLSELRDECLSTIKLIHQLELEHLTDEQIEDVLGELTASLTHLQTHSAIVKEELDKQD' A
#
# COMPACT_ATOMS: atom_id res chain seq x y z
N MET A 1 21.34 -7.00 3.96
CA MET A 1 20.52 -8.04 3.36
C MET A 1 19.29 -8.32 4.19
N SER A 2 18.16 -8.51 3.52
CA SER A 2 16.92 -8.74 4.21
C SER A 2 16.76 -10.20 4.63
N ILE A 3 16.23 -10.43 5.84
CA ILE A 3 15.88 -11.77 6.29
C ILE A 3 14.84 -12.40 5.38
N LEU A 4 13.97 -11.58 4.79
CA LEU A 4 12.92 -12.06 3.89
C LEU A 4 13.48 -12.83 2.71
N ASN A 5 14.64 -12.40 2.18
CA ASN A 5 15.22 -13.04 1.01
C ASN A 5 15.70 -14.46 1.28
N ASN A 6 15.87 -14.83 2.54
CA ASN A 6 16.38 -16.15 2.91
C ASN A 6 15.30 -17.15 3.24
N LYS A 7 14.10 -16.67 3.53
CA LYS A 7 13.05 -17.52 4.10
C LYS A 7 11.76 -17.59 3.30
N ILE A 8 11.64 -16.73 2.32
CA ILE A 8 10.41 -16.69 1.53
C ILE A 8 10.74 -16.69 0.05
N SER A 9 9.75 -17.02 -0.76
CA SER A 9 9.94 -17.04 -2.20
C SER A 9 10.20 -15.63 -2.74
N THR A 10 10.84 -15.57 -3.91
CA THR A 10 11.06 -14.30 -4.60
C THR A 10 9.74 -13.62 -4.92
N ALA A 11 8.75 -14.43 -5.32
CA ALA A 11 7.42 -13.89 -5.64
C ALA A 11 6.80 -13.19 -4.43
N LEU A 12 6.86 -13.82 -3.26
CA LEU A 12 6.30 -13.20 -2.05
C LEU A 12 7.10 -11.96 -1.67
N ALA A 13 8.43 -12.00 -1.77
CA ALA A 13 9.26 -10.84 -1.45
C ALA A 13 8.89 -9.64 -2.33
N THR A 14 8.66 -9.88 -3.62
CA THR A 14 8.27 -8.82 -4.56
C THR A 14 6.90 -8.25 -4.19
N LEU A 15 5.94 -9.14 -3.90
CA LEU A 15 4.60 -8.71 -3.54
C LEU A 15 4.59 -7.91 -2.23
N LEU A 16 5.40 -8.31 -1.26
CA LEU A 16 5.50 -7.56 -0.01
C LEU A 16 6.11 -6.18 -0.21
N SER A 17 7.10 -6.08 -1.09
CA SER A 17 7.71 -4.80 -1.43
C SER A 17 6.68 -3.87 -2.08
N GLU A 18 5.89 -4.39 -3.01
CA GLU A 18 4.84 -3.61 -3.67
C GLU A 18 3.76 -3.18 -2.68
N LEU A 19 3.37 -4.09 -1.79
CA LEU A 19 2.40 -3.77 -0.76
C LEU A 19 2.91 -2.67 0.17
N ARG A 20 4.19 -2.75 0.56
CA ARG A 20 4.80 -1.72 1.39
C ARG A 20 4.73 -0.36 0.71
N ASP A 21 5.08 -0.30 -0.58
CA ASP A 21 5.06 0.96 -1.32
C ASP A 21 3.63 1.53 -1.38
N GLU A 22 2.64 0.66 -1.55
CA GLU A 22 1.24 1.08 -1.56
C GLU A 22 0.83 1.63 -0.20
N CYS A 23 1.26 0.98 0.88
CA CYS A 23 0.98 1.45 2.23
C CYS A 23 1.60 2.82 2.47
N LEU A 24 2.85 3.02 2.03
CA LEU A 24 3.51 4.31 2.18
C LEU A 24 2.79 5.42 1.41
N SER A 25 2.31 5.10 0.21
CA SER A 25 1.53 6.06 -0.57
C SER A 25 0.25 6.46 0.17
N THR A 26 -0.42 5.48 0.77
CA THR A 26 -1.65 5.72 1.53
C THR A 26 -1.36 6.62 2.73
N ILE A 27 -0.27 6.36 3.44
CA ILE A 27 0.13 7.18 4.59
C ILE A 27 0.38 8.62 4.15
N LYS A 28 1.06 8.82 3.01
CA LYS A 28 1.33 10.16 2.50
C LYS A 28 0.03 10.91 2.21
N LEU A 29 -0.95 10.24 1.64
CA LEU A 29 -2.24 10.88 1.34
C LEU A 29 -2.97 11.28 2.62
N ILE A 30 -2.92 10.42 3.63
CA ILE A 30 -3.53 10.76 4.92
C ILE A 30 -2.83 11.97 5.53
N HIS A 31 -1.49 12.02 5.48
CA HIS A 31 -0.74 13.15 5.99
C HIS A 31 -1.11 14.45 5.26
N GLN A 32 -1.36 14.38 3.95
CA GLN A 32 -1.77 15.56 3.20
C GLN A 32 -3.09 16.11 3.72
N LEU A 33 -4.01 15.24 4.12
CA LEU A 33 -5.30 15.68 4.67
C LEU A 33 -5.16 16.34 6.03
N GLU A 34 -4.05 16.12 6.71
CA GLU A 34 -3.78 16.73 8.01
C GLU A 34 -3.17 18.12 7.91
N LEU A 35 -2.79 18.55 6.70
CA LEU A 35 -2.22 19.87 6.49
C LEU A 35 -3.29 20.94 6.70
N GLU A 36 -2.83 22.12 7.21
CA GLU A 36 -3.72 23.25 7.38
C GLU A 36 -3.87 24.01 6.06
N HIS A 37 -4.96 24.74 5.95
CA HIS A 37 -5.20 25.65 4.83
C HIS A 37 -5.40 24.96 3.47
N LEU A 38 -5.85 23.72 3.47
CA LEU A 38 -6.22 23.07 2.21
C LEU A 38 -7.52 23.67 1.68
N THR A 39 -7.58 23.87 0.36
CA THR A 39 -8.84 24.27 -0.27
C THR A 39 -9.76 23.06 -0.36
N ASP A 40 -11.06 23.33 -0.56
CA ASP A 40 -12.03 22.25 -0.76
C ASP A 40 -11.66 21.39 -1.95
N GLU A 41 -11.17 22.02 -3.03
CA GLU A 41 -10.75 21.29 -4.23
C GLU A 41 -9.58 20.37 -3.93
N GLN A 42 -8.59 20.86 -3.16
CA GLN A 42 -7.44 20.04 -2.78
C GLN A 42 -7.87 18.85 -1.93
N ILE A 43 -8.79 19.08 -1.00
CA ILE A 43 -9.31 18.00 -0.16
C ILE A 43 -10.00 16.95 -1.02
N GLU A 44 -10.85 17.37 -1.95
CA GLU A 44 -11.53 16.44 -2.84
C GLU A 44 -10.57 15.61 -3.67
N ASP A 45 -9.50 16.26 -4.19
CA ASP A 45 -8.50 15.57 -4.98
C ASP A 45 -7.78 14.50 -4.16
N VAL A 46 -7.38 14.84 -2.93
CA VAL A 46 -6.68 13.89 -2.07
C VAL A 46 -7.61 12.74 -1.67
N LEU A 47 -8.88 13.04 -1.37
CA LEU A 47 -9.85 11.99 -1.03
C LEU A 47 -10.06 11.03 -2.19
N GLY A 48 -10.09 11.55 -3.44
CA GLY A 48 -10.18 10.71 -4.62
C GLY A 48 -8.98 9.80 -4.77
N GLU A 49 -7.77 10.34 -4.59
CA GLU A 49 -6.55 9.55 -4.66
C GLU A 49 -6.51 8.52 -3.53
N LEU A 50 -6.98 8.88 -2.35
CA LEU A 50 -7.03 7.95 -1.22
C LEU A 50 -7.97 6.79 -1.52
N THR A 51 -9.12 7.07 -2.11
CA THR A 51 -10.05 6.01 -2.50
C THR A 51 -9.39 5.03 -3.46
N ALA A 52 -8.68 5.54 -4.46
CA ALA A 52 -7.95 4.69 -5.42
C ALA A 52 -6.87 3.87 -4.72
N SER A 53 -6.13 4.50 -3.81
CA SER A 53 -5.07 3.83 -3.06
C SER A 53 -5.64 2.68 -2.21
N LEU A 54 -6.78 2.90 -1.58
CA LEU A 54 -7.42 1.87 -0.77
C LEU A 54 -7.89 0.70 -1.63
N THR A 55 -8.37 0.98 -2.84
CA THR A 55 -8.75 -0.06 -3.78
C THR A 55 -7.53 -0.91 -4.16
N HIS A 56 -6.40 -0.26 -4.43
CA HIS A 56 -5.15 -0.97 -4.74
C HIS A 56 -4.67 -1.80 -3.56
N LEU A 57 -4.76 -1.25 -2.34
CA LEU A 57 -4.40 -1.99 -1.13
C LEU A 57 -5.25 -3.24 -0.96
N GLN A 58 -6.54 -3.12 -1.21
CA GLN A 58 -7.45 -4.25 -1.10
C GLN A 58 -7.06 -5.35 -2.07
N THR A 59 -6.76 -5.00 -3.32
CA THR A 59 -6.35 -5.96 -4.33
C THR A 59 -5.01 -6.59 -3.98
N HIS A 60 -4.01 -5.78 -3.62
CA HIS A 60 -2.68 -6.28 -3.27
C HIS A 60 -2.74 -7.17 -2.03
N SER A 61 -3.54 -6.79 -1.04
CA SER A 61 -3.67 -7.59 0.19
C SER A 61 -4.20 -8.98 -0.11
N ALA A 62 -5.18 -9.08 -1.01
CA ALA A 62 -5.74 -10.37 -1.40
C ALA A 62 -4.69 -11.25 -2.07
N ILE A 63 -3.89 -10.66 -2.97
CA ILE A 63 -2.84 -11.39 -3.68
C ILE A 63 -1.76 -11.85 -2.70
N VAL A 64 -1.36 -10.98 -1.77
CA VAL A 64 -0.35 -11.33 -0.78
C VAL A 64 -0.86 -12.47 0.10
N LYS A 65 -2.12 -12.42 0.50
CA LYS A 65 -2.69 -13.49 1.34
C LYS A 65 -2.68 -14.82 0.62
N GLU A 66 -2.98 -14.84 -0.67
CA GLU A 66 -2.90 -16.07 -1.47
C GLU A 66 -1.48 -16.61 -1.48
N GLU A 67 -0.52 -15.72 -1.68
CA GLU A 67 0.89 -16.13 -1.73
C GLU A 67 1.38 -16.63 -0.38
N LEU A 68 0.92 -16.01 0.71
CA LEU A 68 1.26 -16.46 2.06
C LEU A 68 0.76 -17.89 2.31
N ASP A 69 -0.41 -18.22 1.78
CA ASP A 69 -0.95 -19.56 1.95
C ASP A 69 -0.10 -20.64 1.28
N LYS A 70 0.75 -20.23 0.33
CA LYS A 70 1.64 -21.16 -0.38
C LYS A 70 2.97 -21.36 0.32
N GLN A 71 3.24 -20.68 1.42
CA GLN A 71 4.55 -20.68 2.08
C GLN A 71 4.70 -21.77 3.15
N ASP A 72 3.89 -22.76 3.16
CA ASP A 72 3.98 -23.86 4.14
C ASP A 72 5.20 -24.80 3.89
#